data_46d3216bb28b2e6ecf0dcd7bb7147255
#
_entry.id   46d3216bb28b2e6ecf0dcd7bb7147255
#
_cell.length_a   1.000
_cell.length_b   1.000
_cell.length_c   1.000
_cell.angle_alpha   90.00
_cell.angle_beta   90.00
_cell.angle_gamma   90.00
#
_symmetry.space_group_name_H-M   'P 1'
#
loop_
_entity.id
_entity.type
_entity.pdbx_description
1 polymer ?
#
loop_
_entity_poly.entity_id
_entity_poly.type
_entity_poly.pdbx_seq_one_letter_code
_entity_poly.pdbx_strand_id
1 'polypeptide(L)'
;MKKSKLNIIQNENKITIKKKPDVSNCVIFAGVFLAGILLPIVFEKIRDIPLFWGVYAICMLTNIATFKSTFFGKVVVDSEKREINIYNLCRETYRFDELKELKSFFQEGDSDGGMDIHKVLFIFTNGHKSEIQTTSKEQTQELIDVLNGVIFPQK
;
A
#
# COMPACT_ATOMS: atom_id res chain seq x y z
N MET A 1 3.16 -22.84 7.18
CA MET A 1 2.15 -21.97 6.54
C MET A 1 2.55 -20.51 6.75
N LYS A 2 3.04 -19.80 5.71
CA LYS A 2 3.26 -18.35 5.78
C LYS A 2 1.89 -17.67 5.82
N LYS A 3 1.58 -16.99 6.92
CA LYS A 3 0.32 -16.23 7.04
C LYS A 3 0.28 -15.14 5.97
N SER A 4 -0.79 -15.12 5.18
CA SER A 4 -1.06 -14.09 4.17
C SER A 4 -0.92 -12.70 4.77
N LYS A 5 -0.14 -11.82 4.13
CA LYS A 5 0.00 -10.39 4.49
C LYS A 5 -1.18 -9.54 4.00
N LEU A 6 -2.11 -10.12 3.27
CA LEU A 6 -3.34 -9.47 2.83
C LEU A 6 -4.53 -9.96 3.66
N ASN A 7 -5.42 -9.05 3.98
CA ASN A 7 -6.71 -9.35 4.55
C ASN A 7 -7.79 -8.99 3.51
N ILE A 8 -8.38 -10.02 2.91
CA ILE A 8 -9.47 -9.89 1.94
C ILE A 8 -10.76 -10.10 2.71
N ILE A 9 -11.59 -9.08 2.78
CA ILE A 9 -12.91 -9.14 3.40
C ILE A 9 -13.92 -9.01 2.27
N GLN A 10 -14.65 -10.08 2.02
CA GLN A 10 -15.71 -10.11 1.02
C GLN A 10 -17.07 -10.05 1.73
N ASN A 11 -17.82 -9.03 1.45
CA ASN A 11 -19.25 -8.90 1.77
C ASN A 11 -20.03 -8.99 0.45
N GLU A 12 -21.34 -9.18 0.52
CA GLU A 12 -22.20 -9.44 -0.67
C GLU A 12 -21.87 -8.53 -1.87
N ASN A 13 -21.67 -7.23 -1.64
CA ASN A 13 -21.48 -6.23 -2.71
C ASN A 13 -20.13 -5.52 -2.64
N LYS A 14 -19.23 -5.91 -1.72
CA LYS A 14 -17.96 -5.22 -1.51
C LYS A 14 -16.81 -6.17 -1.22
N ILE A 15 -15.71 -5.97 -1.92
CA ILE A 15 -14.43 -6.61 -1.63
C ILE A 15 -13.50 -5.55 -1.05
N THR A 16 -13.07 -5.75 0.18
CA THR A 16 -12.08 -4.87 0.82
C THR A 16 -10.77 -5.61 0.96
N ILE A 17 -9.73 -5.08 0.34
CA ILE A 17 -8.37 -5.61 0.37
C ILE A 17 -7.53 -4.68 1.23
N LYS A 18 -7.02 -5.19 2.35
CA LYS A 18 -6.15 -4.45 3.26
C LYS A 18 -4.79 -5.13 3.33
N LYS A 19 -3.74 -4.35 3.23
CA LYS A 19 -2.39 -4.82 3.56
C LYS A 19 -2.30 -5.00 5.08
N LYS A 20 -1.88 -6.17 5.53
CA LYS A 20 -1.59 -6.39 6.93
C LYS A 20 -0.18 -5.88 7.21
N PRO A 21 -0.01 -4.87 8.07
CA PRO A 21 1.32 -4.39 8.41
C PRO A 21 2.13 -5.51 9.07
N ASP A 22 3.39 -5.60 8.70
CA ASP A 22 4.33 -6.51 9.35
C ASP A 22 4.76 -5.90 10.69
N VAL A 23 4.93 -6.76 11.70
CA VAL A 23 5.41 -6.32 13.03
C VAL A 23 6.76 -5.60 12.92
N SER A 24 7.64 -6.07 12.02
CA SER A 24 8.92 -5.41 11.74
C SER A 24 8.74 -3.96 11.31
N ASN A 25 7.78 -3.68 10.42
CA ASN A 25 7.49 -2.32 9.98
C ASN A 25 6.97 -1.46 11.15
N CYS A 26 6.14 -2.03 12.04
CA CYS A 26 5.67 -1.31 13.24
C CYS A 26 6.84 -0.89 14.13
N VAL A 27 7.79 -1.79 14.36
CA VAL A 27 8.98 -1.53 15.20
C VAL A 27 9.88 -0.46 14.55
N ILE A 28 10.12 -0.56 13.25
CA ILE A 28 10.94 0.42 12.51
C ILE A 28 10.28 1.81 12.59
N PHE A 29 8.98 1.92 12.31
CA PHE A 29 8.28 3.20 12.38
C PHE A 29 8.28 3.79 13.79
N ALA A 30 8.05 2.96 14.82
CA ALA A 30 8.12 3.40 16.21
C ALA A 30 9.53 3.90 16.57
N GLY A 31 10.56 3.17 16.14
CA GLY A 31 11.96 3.55 16.35
C GLY A 31 12.34 4.88 15.68
N VAL A 32 11.95 5.05 14.42
CA VAL A 32 12.20 6.30 13.67
C VAL A 32 11.42 7.47 14.30
N PHE A 33 10.20 7.24 14.75
CA PHE A 33 9.38 8.26 15.38
C PHE A 33 9.97 8.70 16.73
N LEU A 34 10.38 7.74 17.57
CA LEU A 34 11.05 8.01 18.83
C LEU A 34 12.40 8.72 18.63
N ALA A 35 13.22 8.27 17.69
CA ALA A 35 14.47 8.93 17.34
C ALA A 35 14.20 10.38 16.88
N GLY A 36 13.16 10.60 16.08
CA GLY A 36 12.73 11.93 15.67
C GLY A 36 12.40 12.85 16.84
N ILE A 37 11.70 12.37 17.87
CA ILE A 37 11.37 13.17 19.07
C ILE A 37 12.61 13.46 19.90
N LEU A 38 13.51 12.49 20.04
CA LEU A 38 14.69 12.61 20.90
C LEU A 38 15.81 13.45 20.27
N LEU A 39 15.90 13.48 18.95
CA LEU A 39 16.99 14.13 18.23
C LEU A 39 17.12 15.64 18.54
N PRO A 40 16.06 16.46 18.58
CA PRO A 40 16.16 17.86 18.98
C PRO A 40 16.51 18.07 20.47
N ILE A 41 16.24 17.07 21.32
CA ILE A 41 16.53 17.13 22.77
C ILE A 41 18.00 16.83 23.02
N VAL A 42 18.55 15.82 22.32
CA VAL A 42 19.92 15.36 22.51
C VAL A 42 20.94 16.32 21.86
N PHE A 43 20.58 16.92 20.74
CA PHE A 43 21.47 17.80 19.96
C PHE A 43 21.07 19.27 20.06
N GLU A 44 21.16 19.85 21.26
CA GLU A 44 20.81 21.26 21.51
C GLU A 44 21.52 22.25 20.58
N LYS A 45 22.80 22.03 20.27
CA LYS A 45 23.56 22.89 19.36
C LYS A 45 23.06 22.89 17.90
N ILE A 46 22.48 21.79 17.46
CA ILE A 46 21.94 21.65 16.10
C ILE A 46 20.57 22.33 16.01
N ARG A 47 19.83 22.37 17.11
CA ARG A 47 18.50 22.98 17.20
C ARG A 47 18.50 24.47 16.82
N ASP A 48 19.60 25.17 17.05
CA ASP A 48 19.71 26.61 16.77
C ASP A 48 19.96 26.92 15.28
N ILE A 49 20.13 25.89 14.44
CA ILE A 49 20.31 26.04 12.99
C ILE A 49 18.92 26.04 12.30
N PRO A 50 18.49 27.16 11.66
CA PRO A 50 17.17 27.23 11.02
C PRO A 50 16.95 26.13 9.97
N LEU A 51 18.00 25.76 9.21
CA LEU A 51 17.96 24.69 8.21
C LEU A 51 17.62 23.33 8.83
N PHE A 52 18.04 23.07 10.06
CA PHE A 52 17.72 21.84 10.77
C PHE A 52 16.20 21.62 10.88
N TRP A 53 15.46 22.64 11.27
CA TRP A 53 14.01 22.54 11.42
C TRP A 53 13.29 22.27 10.10
N GLY A 54 13.77 22.86 9.00
CA GLY A 54 13.22 22.57 7.66
C GLY A 54 13.40 21.12 7.26
N VAL A 55 14.63 20.60 7.36
CA VAL A 55 14.94 19.19 7.05
C VAL A 55 14.17 18.24 7.98
N TYR A 56 14.18 18.54 9.29
CA TYR A 56 13.46 17.76 10.29
C TYR A 56 11.96 17.67 9.99
N ALA A 57 11.31 18.78 9.66
CA ALA A 57 9.89 18.81 9.33
C ALA A 57 9.60 17.95 8.08
N ILE A 58 10.42 18.03 7.03
CA ILE A 58 10.28 17.21 5.82
C ILE A 58 10.42 15.72 6.17
N CYS A 59 11.42 15.34 6.95
CA CYS A 59 11.60 13.95 7.37
C CYS A 59 10.42 13.43 8.18
N MET A 60 9.89 14.21 9.12
CA MET A 60 8.74 13.81 9.94
C MET A 60 7.47 13.70 9.11
N LEU A 61 7.20 14.63 8.19
CA LEU A 61 6.05 14.57 7.27
C LEU A 61 6.13 13.34 6.36
N THR A 62 7.32 13.04 5.82
CA THR A 62 7.54 11.86 4.98
C THR A 62 7.28 10.57 5.77
N ASN A 63 7.74 10.49 7.02
CA ASN A 63 7.48 9.33 7.87
C ASN A 63 5.99 9.16 8.18
N ILE A 64 5.27 10.24 8.50
CA ILE A 64 3.83 10.21 8.75
C ILE A 64 3.07 9.74 7.49
N ALA A 65 3.44 10.26 6.31
CA ALA A 65 2.84 9.89 5.04
C ALA A 65 3.06 8.40 4.73
N THR A 66 4.30 7.90 4.91
CA THR A 66 4.64 6.50 4.71
C THR A 66 3.91 5.60 5.70
N PHE A 67 3.84 6.00 6.98
CA PHE A 67 3.07 5.30 7.99
C PHE A 67 1.59 5.18 7.57
N LYS A 68 0.96 6.30 7.21
CA LYS A 68 -0.44 6.30 6.77
C LYS A 68 -0.67 5.35 5.59
N SER A 69 0.17 5.42 4.56
CA SER A 69 0.08 4.54 3.38
C SER A 69 0.24 3.06 3.73
N THR A 70 1.18 2.74 4.63
CA THR A 70 1.50 1.36 5.00
C THR A 70 0.41 0.72 5.87
N PHE A 71 -0.15 1.47 6.82
CA PHE A 71 -1.08 0.93 7.82
C PHE A 71 -2.55 1.09 7.45
N PHE A 72 -2.90 2.13 6.72
CA PHE A 72 -4.28 2.45 6.36
C PHE A 72 -4.58 2.28 4.87
N GLY A 73 -3.57 1.92 4.07
CA GLY A 73 -3.75 1.62 2.65
C GLY A 73 -4.73 0.45 2.46
N LYS A 74 -5.77 0.68 1.66
CA LYS A 74 -6.75 -0.34 1.29
C LYS A 74 -7.31 -0.07 -0.10
N VAL A 75 -7.76 -1.14 -0.76
CA VAL A 75 -8.58 -1.03 -1.97
C VAL A 75 -9.95 -1.61 -1.67
N VAL A 76 -10.98 -0.88 -2.02
CA VAL A 76 -12.38 -1.31 -1.86
C VAL A 76 -13.01 -1.34 -3.24
N VAL A 77 -13.43 -2.53 -3.67
CA VAL A 77 -14.20 -2.75 -4.90
C VAL A 77 -15.66 -2.87 -4.52
N ASP A 78 -16.47 -1.95 -5.00
CA ASP A 78 -17.91 -1.89 -4.74
C ASP A 78 -18.66 -2.31 -6.03
N SER A 79 -19.22 -3.51 -6.03
CA SER A 79 -19.91 -4.06 -7.20
C SER A 79 -21.26 -3.38 -7.47
N GLU A 80 -21.94 -2.90 -6.42
CA GLU A 80 -23.23 -2.22 -6.55
C GLU A 80 -23.04 -0.85 -7.23
N LYS A 81 -22.05 -0.09 -6.79
CA LYS A 81 -21.72 1.23 -7.36
C LYS A 81 -20.86 1.15 -8.61
N ARG A 82 -20.30 -0.03 -8.90
CA ARG A 82 -19.32 -0.27 -9.97
C ARG A 82 -18.11 0.66 -9.85
N GLU A 83 -17.58 0.79 -8.62
CA GLU A 83 -16.48 1.67 -8.28
C GLU A 83 -15.32 0.93 -7.61
N ILE A 84 -14.10 1.40 -7.90
CA ILE A 84 -12.86 0.98 -7.24
C ILE A 84 -12.36 2.19 -6.44
N ASN A 85 -12.36 2.07 -5.13
CA ASN A 85 -11.87 3.10 -4.23
C ASN A 85 -10.49 2.69 -3.70
N ILE A 86 -9.47 3.48 -4.01
CA ILE A 86 -8.10 3.28 -3.58
C ILE A 86 -7.80 4.29 -2.46
N TYR A 87 -7.45 3.77 -1.30
CA TYR A 87 -7.12 4.58 -0.14
C TYR A 87 -5.61 4.43 0.15
N ASN A 88 -4.85 5.42 -0.28
CA ASN A 88 -3.44 5.61 0.06
C ASN A 88 -3.31 6.87 0.93
N LEU A 89 -2.53 7.87 0.50
CA LEU A 89 -2.47 9.18 1.14
C LEU A 89 -3.78 9.93 0.96
N CYS A 90 -4.33 9.89 -0.23
CA CYS A 90 -5.64 10.42 -0.59
C CYS A 90 -6.58 9.28 -1.00
N ARG A 91 -7.88 9.56 -1.01
CA ARG A 91 -8.86 8.66 -1.60
C ARG A 91 -8.97 8.97 -3.09
N GLU A 92 -8.82 7.96 -3.91
CA GLU A 92 -9.06 7.99 -5.34
C GLU A 92 -10.21 7.04 -5.67
N THR A 93 -11.12 7.47 -6.52
CA THR A 93 -12.29 6.69 -6.93
C THR A 93 -12.28 6.55 -8.43
N TYR A 94 -12.38 5.33 -8.93
CA TYR A 94 -12.43 4.96 -10.34
C TYR A 94 -13.67 4.12 -10.60
N ARG A 95 -14.25 4.26 -11.79
CA ARG A 95 -15.34 3.38 -12.23
C ARG A 95 -14.77 2.11 -12.86
N PHE A 96 -15.58 1.04 -12.92
CA PHE A 96 -15.15 -0.22 -13.55
C PHE A 96 -14.80 -0.06 -15.03
N ASP A 97 -15.50 0.81 -15.75
CA ASP A 97 -15.25 1.12 -17.16
C ASP A 97 -13.94 1.91 -17.39
N GLU A 98 -13.39 2.53 -16.36
CA GLU A 98 -12.07 3.16 -16.40
C GLU A 98 -10.93 2.19 -16.16
N LEU A 99 -11.20 0.99 -15.65
CA LEU A 99 -10.19 -0.05 -15.49
C LEU A 99 -9.94 -0.75 -16.83
N LYS A 100 -8.73 -0.59 -17.35
CA LYS A 100 -8.31 -1.22 -18.61
C LYS A 100 -7.99 -2.70 -18.43
N GLU A 101 -7.18 -3.02 -17.40
CA GLU A 101 -6.76 -4.39 -17.10
C GLU A 101 -6.29 -4.56 -15.67
N LEU A 102 -6.37 -5.81 -15.18
CA LEU A 102 -5.68 -6.29 -13.98
C LEU A 102 -4.51 -7.17 -14.43
N LYS A 103 -3.30 -6.87 -13.95
CA LYS A 103 -2.10 -7.59 -14.35
C LYS A 103 -1.32 -8.09 -13.14
N SER A 104 -0.86 -9.34 -13.19
CA SER A 104 0.13 -9.83 -12.27
C SER A 104 1.50 -9.25 -12.62
N PHE A 105 2.25 -8.82 -11.61
CA PHE A 105 3.62 -8.41 -11.74
C PHE A 105 4.48 -9.21 -10.76
N PHE A 106 5.59 -9.71 -11.26
CA PHE A 106 6.58 -10.42 -10.47
C PHE A 106 7.94 -9.77 -10.72
N GLN A 107 8.66 -9.53 -9.64
CA GLN A 107 10.05 -9.13 -9.67
C GLN A 107 10.82 -10.06 -8.77
N GLU A 108 11.78 -10.74 -9.34
CA GLU A 108 12.71 -11.60 -8.62
C GLU A 108 13.62 -10.76 -7.72
N GLY A 109 13.83 -11.22 -6.49
CA GLY A 109 14.77 -10.59 -5.58
C GLY A 109 16.21 -10.74 -6.08
N ASP A 110 17.05 -9.74 -5.79
CA ASP A 110 18.47 -9.81 -6.14
C ASP A 110 19.17 -10.93 -5.36
N SER A 111 20.25 -11.49 -5.97
CA SER A 111 21.09 -12.54 -5.39
C SER A 111 21.66 -12.23 -3.99
N ASP A 112 21.65 -10.96 -3.60
CA ASP A 112 22.15 -10.47 -2.30
C ASP A 112 21.10 -10.50 -1.19
N GLY A 113 20.03 -11.29 -1.34
CA GLY A 113 19.01 -11.50 -0.31
C GLY A 113 17.77 -10.63 -0.46
N GLY A 114 17.56 -10.03 -1.61
CA GLY A 114 16.30 -9.35 -1.96
C GLY A 114 15.12 -10.33 -1.92
N MET A 115 13.96 -9.86 -1.44
CA MET A 115 12.74 -10.66 -1.43
C MET A 115 12.03 -10.57 -2.78
N ASP A 116 11.49 -11.71 -3.25
CA ASP A 116 10.57 -11.73 -4.38
C ASP A 116 9.37 -10.81 -4.14
N ILE A 117 9.07 -10.00 -5.11
CA ILE A 117 7.97 -9.05 -5.07
C ILE A 117 6.87 -9.49 -6.01
N HIS A 118 5.72 -9.82 -5.46
CA HIS A 118 4.51 -10.13 -6.19
C HIS A 118 3.50 -9.00 -6.03
N LYS A 119 2.88 -8.55 -7.12
CA LYS A 119 1.92 -7.44 -7.13
C LYS A 119 0.76 -7.70 -8.07
N VAL A 120 -0.40 -7.16 -7.73
CA VAL A 120 -1.52 -6.95 -8.65
C VAL A 120 -1.51 -5.48 -9.06
N LEU A 121 -1.43 -5.23 -10.36
CA LEU A 121 -1.48 -3.90 -10.95
C LEU A 121 -2.89 -3.63 -11.48
N PHE A 122 -3.47 -2.52 -11.04
CA PHE A 122 -4.66 -1.92 -11.62
C PHE A 122 -4.20 -0.90 -12.65
N ILE A 123 -4.51 -1.11 -13.91
CA ILE A 123 -4.14 -0.20 -15.00
C ILE A 123 -5.41 0.47 -15.50
N PHE A 124 -5.47 1.78 -15.35
CA PHE A 124 -6.63 2.57 -15.75
C PHE A 124 -6.44 3.18 -17.14
N THR A 125 -7.55 3.52 -17.80
CA THR A 125 -7.58 4.07 -19.17
C THR A 125 -6.88 5.42 -19.28
N ASN A 126 -6.84 6.19 -18.20
CA ASN A 126 -6.11 7.47 -18.11
C ASN A 126 -4.59 7.31 -17.92
N GLY A 127 -4.08 6.07 -17.94
CA GLY A 127 -2.66 5.77 -17.74
C GLY A 127 -2.23 5.69 -16.27
N HIS A 128 -3.12 5.99 -15.33
CA HIS A 128 -2.84 5.81 -13.90
C HIS A 128 -2.65 4.31 -13.58
N LYS A 129 -1.72 4.03 -12.66
CA LYS A 129 -1.44 2.67 -12.17
C LYS A 129 -1.50 2.66 -10.66
N SER A 130 -2.22 1.71 -10.11
CA SER A 130 -2.21 1.41 -8.69
C SER A 130 -1.79 -0.03 -8.45
N GLU A 131 -1.17 -0.31 -7.32
CA GLU A 131 -0.64 -1.64 -7.04
C GLU A 131 -1.02 -2.14 -5.65
N ILE A 132 -1.24 -3.45 -5.57
CA ILE A 132 -1.39 -4.20 -4.32
C ILE A 132 -0.28 -5.23 -4.27
N GLN A 133 0.58 -5.14 -3.27
CA GLN A 133 1.62 -6.13 -3.04
C GLN A 133 1.02 -7.38 -2.38
N THR A 134 1.36 -8.54 -2.91
CA THR A 134 0.98 -9.87 -2.41
C THR A 134 2.20 -10.59 -1.84
N THR A 135 2.00 -11.76 -1.26
CA THR A 135 3.09 -12.54 -0.63
C THR A 135 3.56 -13.72 -1.47
N SER A 136 2.78 -14.10 -2.47
CA SER A 136 3.13 -15.21 -3.36
C SER A 136 2.41 -15.08 -4.71
N LYS A 137 2.86 -15.88 -5.67
CA LYS A 137 2.25 -15.97 -7.00
C LYS A 137 0.81 -16.49 -6.92
N GLU A 138 0.57 -17.48 -6.08
CA GLU A 138 -0.75 -18.09 -5.88
C GLU A 138 -1.74 -17.06 -5.35
N GLN A 139 -1.33 -16.28 -4.34
CA GLN A 139 -2.17 -15.21 -3.79
C GLN A 139 -2.44 -14.11 -4.80
N THR A 140 -1.47 -13.80 -5.67
CA THR A 140 -1.65 -12.83 -6.75
C THR A 140 -2.73 -13.31 -7.73
N GLN A 141 -2.66 -14.58 -8.13
CA GLN A 141 -3.62 -15.17 -9.07
C GLN A 141 -5.01 -15.26 -8.44
N GLU A 142 -5.12 -15.76 -7.22
CA GLU A 142 -6.39 -15.82 -6.49
C GLU A 142 -7.07 -14.44 -6.40
N LEU A 143 -6.28 -13.41 -6.08
CA LEU A 143 -6.81 -12.04 -6.00
C LEU A 143 -7.29 -11.53 -7.35
N ILE A 144 -6.54 -11.80 -8.44
CA ILE A 144 -6.93 -11.41 -9.79
C ILE A 144 -8.22 -12.13 -10.20
N ASP A 145 -8.34 -13.42 -9.92
CA ASP A 145 -9.52 -14.23 -10.27
C ASP A 145 -10.77 -13.72 -9.55
N VAL A 146 -10.66 -13.43 -8.25
CA VAL A 146 -11.75 -12.82 -7.45
C VAL A 146 -12.15 -11.46 -8.00
N LEU A 147 -11.17 -10.61 -8.31
CA LEU A 147 -11.44 -9.25 -8.83
C LEU A 147 -12.03 -9.29 -10.24
N ASN A 148 -11.54 -10.17 -11.11
CA ASN A 148 -12.08 -10.35 -12.45
C ASN A 148 -13.54 -10.82 -12.43
N GLY A 149 -13.88 -11.75 -11.52
CA GLY A 149 -15.25 -12.23 -11.37
C GLY A 149 -16.23 -11.13 -10.97
N VAL A 150 -15.77 -10.10 -10.26
CA VAL A 150 -16.61 -8.98 -9.81
C VAL A 150 -16.61 -7.82 -10.79
N ILE A 151 -15.44 -7.45 -11.32
CA ILE A 151 -15.29 -6.27 -12.18
C ILE A 151 -15.72 -6.59 -13.63
N PHE A 152 -15.38 -7.78 -14.11
CA PHE A 152 -15.67 -8.25 -15.47
C PHE A 152 -16.53 -9.53 -15.43
N PRO A 153 -17.77 -9.47 -14.92
CA PRO A 153 -18.63 -10.65 -14.87
C PRO A 153 -18.78 -11.21 -16.29
N GLN A 154 -18.40 -12.46 -16.48
CA GLN A 154 -18.67 -13.16 -17.75
C GLN A 154 -20.19 -13.22 -17.94
N LYS A 155 -20.65 -12.72 -19.06
CA LYS A 155 -22.04 -12.80 -19.47
C LYS A 155 -22.42 -14.22 -19.84
#